data_5e9267c769f26f0e3a5b90155d352286
#
_entry.id   5e9267c769f26f0e3a5b90155d352286
#
_cell.length_a   1.000
_cell.length_b   1.000
_cell.length_c   1.000
_cell.angle_alpha   90.00
_cell.angle_beta   90.00
_cell.angle_gamma   90.00
#
_symmetry.space_group_name_H-M   'P 1'
#
loop_
_entity.id
_entity.type
_entity.pdbx_description
1 polymer ?
#
loop_
_entity_poly.entity_id
_entity_poly.type
_entity_poly.pdbx_seq_one_letter_code
_entity_poly.pdbx_strand_id
1 'polypeptide(L)'
;MGGIAAYKTDGALLNHVVEEGAPHCYVAVDEKRSLVYGANYHKGQVLVYKRQTDGSLFQTDLDQHSGQGPHENQTSPHVHFTDLTPDQYLVTCDLGTDEVTTYDVSPEGILSKLYTYHSQAGAGARHIVFHHHYKIAYLICELNSTIEVLIYDGVGEFERMQVISTLPDGYKGFNATAAIRLSKDGNYLYASNRGHDSIAVYTILADGSLELLEIVPSHGKTPRDFDLTPDQEFLIAVHQDSDNATVFKRNPESGRLAELSNDFRVPEAVCITFNN
;
A
#
# COMPACT_ATOMS: atom_id res chain seq x y z
N MET A 1 -10.67 -17.17 12.74
CA MET A 1 -10.09 -17.81 11.55
C MET A 1 -9.88 -16.74 10.49
N GLY A 2 -8.71 -16.71 9.86
CA GLY A 2 -8.40 -15.84 8.73
C GLY A 2 -8.52 -16.58 7.39
N GLY A 3 -7.95 -16.01 6.34
CA GLY A 3 -7.89 -16.57 5.01
C GLY A 3 -8.44 -15.66 3.94
N ILE A 4 -8.79 -16.23 2.79
CA ILE A 4 -9.34 -15.54 1.62
C ILE A 4 -10.61 -16.23 1.15
N ALA A 5 -11.56 -15.47 0.61
CA ALA A 5 -12.80 -15.98 0.05
C ALA A 5 -13.02 -15.46 -1.37
N ALA A 6 -13.53 -16.31 -2.25
CA ALA A 6 -13.93 -15.96 -3.61
C ALA A 6 -15.45 -15.93 -3.74
N TYR A 7 -15.97 -14.91 -4.40
CA TYR A 7 -17.40 -14.72 -4.64
C TYR A 7 -17.67 -14.53 -6.13
N LYS A 8 -18.87 -14.90 -6.56
CA LYS A 8 -19.39 -14.48 -7.86
C LYS A 8 -19.78 -13.00 -7.84
N THR A 9 -19.98 -12.41 -8.99
CA THR A 9 -20.43 -11.01 -9.15
C THR A 9 -21.82 -10.75 -8.54
N ASP A 10 -22.64 -11.79 -8.36
CA ASP A 10 -23.94 -11.72 -7.68
C ASP A 10 -23.84 -11.86 -6.15
N GLY A 11 -22.61 -11.98 -5.60
CA GLY A 11 -22.34 -12.15 -4.18
C GLY A 11 -22.40 -13.59 -3.67
N ALA A 12 -22.67 -14.58 -4.52
CA ALA A 12 -22.67 -15.98 -4.10
C ALA A 12 -21.24 -16.45 -3.80
N LEU A 13 -21.03 -17.06 -2.63
CA LEU A 13 -19.74 -17.64 -2.25
C LEU A 13 -19.38 -18.80 -3.19
N LEU A 14 -18.19 -18.74 -3.77
CA LEU A 14 -17.59 -19.84 -4.53
C LEU A 14 -16.87 -20.80 -3.60
N ASN A 15 -15.88 -20.29 -2.89
CA ASN A 15 -15.18 -21.02 -1.84
C ASN A 15 -14.45 -20.06 -0.90
N HIS A 16 -13.91 -20.60 0.17
CA HIS A 16 -12.93 -19.93 1.00
C HIS A 16 -11.76 -20.87 1.31
N VAL A 17 -10.55 -20.31 1.35
CA VAL A 17 -9.36 -20.98 1.84
C VAL A 17 -9.10 -20.40 3.23
N VAL A 18 -9.42 -21.21 4.24
CA VAL A 18 -9.38 -20.81 5.66
C VAL A 18 -8.07 -21.24 6.28
N GLU A 19 -7.48 -20.37 7.07
CA GLU A 19 -6.32 -20.65 7.89
C GLU A 19 -6.55 -20.20 9.34
N GLU A 20 -5.80 -20.78 10.26
CA GLU A 20 -5.84 -20.35 11.65
C GLU A 20 -5.14 -19.00 11.82
N GLY A 21 -5.73 -18.09 12.60
CA GLY A 21 -5.19 -16.78 12.93
C GLY A 21 -5.91 -15.63 12.23
N ALA A 22 -5.20 -14.51 12.02
CA ALA A 22 -5.74 -13.29 11.45
C ALA A 22 -5.89 -13.35 9.91
N PRO A 23 -6.82 -12.59 9.32
CA PRO A 23 -6.98 -12.48 7.87
C PRO A 23 -5.80 -11.72 7.23
N HIS A 24 -5.74 -11.76 5.90
CA HIS A 24 -4.84 -10.93 5.13
C HIS A 24 -5.20 -9.45 5.30
N CYS A 25 -4.17 -8.60 5.34
CA CYS A 25 -4.34 -7.14 5.36
C CYS A 25 -4.24 -6.51 3.96
N TYR A 26 -3.74 -7.27 2.97
CA TYR A 26 -3.68 -6.85 1.56
C TYR A 26 -3.94 -8.06 0.65
N VAL A 27 -4.60 -7.79 -0.48
CA VAL A 27 -4.88 -8.78 -1.52
C VAL A 27 -4.67 -8.11 -2.88
N ALA A 28 -3.92 -8.78 -3.77
CA ALA A 28 -3.71 -8.36 -5.15
C ALA A 28 -4.12 -9.46 -6.12
N VAL A 29 -4.53 -9.08 -7.33
CA VAL A 29 -4.99 -10.01 -8.38
C VAL A 29 -4.10 -9.90 -9.61
N ASP A 30 -3.53 -11.03 -10.01
CA ASP A 30 -2.80 -11.19 -11.26
C ASP A 30 -3.70 -11.88 -12.29
N GLU A 31 -4.37 -11.08 -13.08
CA GLU A 31 -5.28 -11.58 -14.13
C GLU A 31 -4.53 -12.40 -15.19
N LYS A 32 -3.29 -12.00 -15.51
CA LYS A 32 -2.49 -12.62 -16.55
C LYS A 32 -2.13 -14.07 -16.23
N ARG A 33 -1.75 -14.35 -14.98
CA ARG A 33 -1.39 -15.68 -14.50
C ARG A 33 -2.57 -16.41 -13.84
N SER A 34 -3.72 -15.70 -13.63
CA SER A 34 -4.86 -16.19 -12.84
C SER A 34 -4.42 -16.54 -11.41
N LEU A 35 -3.63 -15.65 -10.79
CA LEU A 35 -3.15 -15.78 -9.42
C LEU A 35 -3.76 -14.68 -8.53
N VAL A 36 -3.80 -14.95 -7.23
CA VAL A 36 -4.15 -13.98 -6.21
C VAL A 36 -3.07 -14.04 -5.14
N TYR A 37 -2.61 -12.88 -4.70
CA TYR A 37 -1.58 -12.75 -3.68
C TYR A 37 -2.19 -12.19 -2.40
N GLY A 38 -1.73 -12.67 -1.25
CA GLY A 38 -2.15 -12.22 0.06
C GLY A 38 -0.98 -11.86 0.95
N ALA A 39 -1.05 -10.71 1.63
CA ALA A 39 -0.13 -10.33 2.69
C ALA A 39 -0.78 -10.55 4.05
N ASN A 40 -0.15 -11.34 4.92
CA ASN A 40 -0.62 -11.57 6.27
C ASN A 40 0.30 -10.88 7.29
N TYR A 41 -0.16 -9.75 7.80
CA TYR A 41 0.59 -8.91 8.75
C TYR A 41 0.96 -9.66 10.04
N HIS A 42 -0.02 -10.34 10.63
CA HIS A 42 0.17 -10.97 11.95
C HIS A 42 1.05 -12.21 11.92
N LYS A 43 1.14 -12.87 10.76
CA LYS A 43 1.97 -14.06 10.59
C LYS A 43 3.30 -13.76 9.87
N GLY A 44 3.45 -12.56 9.28
CA GLY A 44 4.61 -12.23 8.47
C GLY A 44 4.73 -13.12 7.23
N GLN A 45 3.64 -13.33 6.51
CA GLN A 45 3.55 -14.29 5.40
C GLN A 45 3.12 -13.62 4.10
N VAL A 46 3.68 -14.11 3.00
CA VAL A 46 3.20 -13.90 1.64
C VAL A 46 2.55 -15.20 1.16
N LEU A 47 1.33 -15.13 0.65
CA LEU A 47 0.58 -16.30 0.19
C LEU A 47 0.21 -16.15 -1.28
N VAL A 48 0.23 -17.26 -2.01
CA VAL A 48 -0.18 -17.33 -3.42
C VAL A 48 -1.33 -18.31 -3.57
N TYR A 49 -2.35 -17.86 -4.30
CA TYR A 49 -3.52 -18.66 -4.62
C TYR A 49 -3.72 -18.72 -6.13
N LYS A 50 -4.05 -19.89 -6.63
CA LYS A 50 -4.45 -20.09 -8.02
C LYS A 50 -5.96 -20.00 -8.16
N ARG A 51 -6.42 -19.14 -9.08
CA ARG A 51 -7.84 -19.07 -9.47
C ARG A 51 -8.14 -20.14 -10.51
N GLN A 52 -9.12 -20.97 -10.20
CA GLN A 52 -9.62 -22.01 -11.08
C GLN A 52 -10.60 -21.46 -12.14
N THR A 53 -10.97 -22.27 -13.11
CA THR A 53 -11.89 -21.86 -14.19
C THR A 53 -13.30 -21.51 -13.69
N ASP A 54 -13.72 -22.07 -12.55
CA ASP A 54 -14.99 -21.74 -11.88
C ASP A 54 -14.89 -20.49 -10.97
N GLY A 55 -13.67 -19.91 -10.83
CA GLY A 55 -13.37 -18.77 -9.99
C GLY A 55 -12.97 -19.12 -8.56
N SER A 56 -13.01 -20.39 -8.16
CA SER A 56 -12.56 -20.83 -6.84
C SER A 56 -11.05 -20.71 -6.69
N LEU A 57 -10.58 -20.57 -5.45
CA LEU A 57 -9.17 -20.40 -5.11
C LEU A 57 -8.62 -21.63 -4.39
N PHE A 58 -7.36 -21.96 -4.65
CA PHE A 58 -6.58 -22.86 -3.81
C PHE A 58 -5.16 -22.32 -3.64
N GLN A 59 -4.59 -22.50 -2.45
CA GLN A 59 -3.23 -22.06 -2.14
C GLN A 59 -2.21 -22.92 -2.90
N THR A 60 -1.24 -22.25 -3.54
CA THR A 60 -0.17 -22.90 -4.29
C THR A 60 1.17 -22.78 -3.60
N ASP A 61 1.40 -21.64 -2.93
CA ASP A 61 2.67 -21.40 -2.25
C ASP A 61 2.52 -20.45 -1.06
N LEU A 62 3.57 -20.38 -0.24
CA LEU A 62 3.69 -19.50 0.92
C LEU A 62 5.16 -19.22 1.19
N ASP A 63 5.53 -17.94 1.35
CA ASP A 63 6.81 -17.55 1.93
C ASP A 63 6.61 -17.03 3.36
N GLN A 64 7.32 -17.63 4.33
CA GLN A 64 7.36 -17.19 5.72
C GLN A 64 8.56 -16.28 5.91
N HIS A 65 8.32 -15.00 6.13
CA HIS A 65 9.38 -14.06 6.48
C HIS A 65 9.93 -14.33 7.88
N SER A 66 11.17 -13.91 8.12
CA SER A 66 11.87 -14.07 9.39
C SER A 66 12.70 -12.80 9.67
N GLY A 67 12.92 -12.50 10.93
CA GLY A 67 13.68 -11.33 11.36
C GLY A 67 12.88 -10.41 12.27
N GLN A 68 13.47 -9.25 12.55
CA GLN A 68 12.90 -8.18 13.37
C GLN A 68 13.64 -6.88 13.08
N GLY A 69 13.04 -5.74 13.42
CA GLY A 69 13.66 -4.42 13.34
C GLY A 69 13.92 -3.81 14.72
N PRO A 70 14.50 -2.61 14.75
CA PRO A 70 14.87 -1.94 16.01
C PRO A 70 13.71 -1.23 16.71
N HIS A 71 12.57 -1.03 16.03
CA HIS A 71 11.41 -0.35 16.61
C HIS A 71 10.60 -1.32 17.47
N GLU A 72 9.93 -0.83 18.53
CA GLU A 72 9.12 -1.64 19.45
C GLU A 72 8.00 -2.44 18.76
N ASN A 73 7.50 -1.95 17.63
CA ASN A 73 6.49 -2.61 16.80
C ASN A 73 7.08 -3.58 15.76
N GLN A 74 8.39 -3.85 15.81
CA GLN A 74 9.11 -4.70 14.87
C GLN A 74 9.69 -5.96 15.56
N THR A 75 8.93 -6.56 16.48
CA THR A 75 9.37 -7.76 17.22
C THR A 75 9.31 -9.05 16.40
N SER A 76 8.71 -9.00 15.22
CA SER A 76 8.58 -10.10 14.25
C SER A 76 8.25 -9.53 12.86
N PRO A 77 8.29 -10.34 11.80
CA PRO A 77 7.86 -9.93 10.47
C PRO A 77 6.38 -9.53 10.46
N HIS A 78 6.08 -8.49 9.68
CA HIS A 78 4.73 -7.94 9.49
C HIS A 78 4.51 -7.57 8.02
N VAL A 79 4.31 -8.57 7.15
CA VAL A 79 4.07 -8.34 5.73
C VAL A 79 2.76 -7.60 5.55
N HIS A 80 2.84 -6.34 5.10
CA HIS A 80 1.70 -5.44 5.01
C HIS A 80 1.19 -5.22 3.58
N PHE A 81 2.01 -5.49 2.59
CA PHE A 81 1.70 -5.25 1.18
C PHE A 81 2.22 -6.36 0.29
N THR A 82 1.49 -6.67 -0.75
CA THR A 82 1.92 -7.55 -1.83
C THR A 82 1.18 -7.17 -3.12
N ASP A 83 1.91 -6.82 -4.19
CA ASP A 83 1.33 -6.50 -5.51
C ASP A 83 2.38 -6.67 -6.60
N LEU A 84 1.98 -6.47 -7.87
CA LEU A 84 2.87 -6.60 -9.00
C LEU A 84 3.63 -5.31 -9.29
N THR A 85 4.90 -5.44 -9.64
CA THR A 85 5.66 -4.37 -10.27
C THR A 85 5.17 -4.14 -11.71
N PRO A 86 5.49 -3.00 -12.35
CA PRO A 86 5.17 -2.78 -13.77
C PRO A 86 5.69 -3.89 -14.70
N ASP A 87 6.81 -4.52 -14.32
CA ASP A 87 7.45 -5.60 -15.09
C ASP A 87 6.96 -7.00 -14.68
N GLN A 88 5.87 -7.10 -13.88
CA GLN A 88 5.17 -8.34 -13.51
C GLN A 88 5.90 -9.24 -12.51
N TYR A 89 6.86 -8.71 -11.76
CA TYR A 89 7.39 -9.36 -10.55
C TYR A 89 6.45 -9.09 -9.36
N LEU A 90 6.40 -10.01 -8.41
CA LEU A 90 5.69 -9.76 -7.16
C LEU A 90 6.60 -8.97 -6.22
N VAL A 91 6.11 -7.89 -5.64
CA VAL A 91 6.82 -7.12 -4.61
C VAL A 91 6.03 -7.14 -3.31
N THR A 92 6.72 -7.27 -2.19
CA THR A 92 6.13 -7.26 -0.85
C THR A 92 6.82 -6.26 0.04
N CYS A 93 6.08 -5.63 0.97
CA CYS A 93 6.65 -4.78 2.00
C CYS A 93 6.43 -5.42 3.36
N ASP A 94 7.50 -5.57 4.13
CA ASP A 94 7.47 -6.09 5.50
C ASP A 94 7.82 -4.98 6.49
N LEU A 95 6.82 -4.53 7.22
CA LEU A 95 6.94 -3.47 8.22
C LEU A 95 7.81 -3.91 9.40
N GLY A 96 7.77 -5.20 9.74
CA GLY A 96 8.47 -5.74 10.90
C GLY A 96 9.97 -5.94 10.71
N THR A 97 10.43 -6.04 9.45
CA THR A 97 11.85 -6.27 9.13
C THR A 97 12.49 -5.14 8.33
N ASP A 98 11.74 -4.08 8.00
CA ASP A 98 12.19 -2.97 7.13
C ASP A 98 12.56 -3.44 5.72
N GLU A 99 11.90 -4.47 5.20
CA GLU A 99 12.26 -5.09 3.92
C GLU A 99 11.21 -4.86 2.83
N VAL A 100 11.71 -4.68 1.60
CA VAL A 100 10.94 -4.82 0.37
C VAL A 100 11.54 -5.98 -0.40
N THR A 101 10.77 -7.07 -0.55
CA THR A 101 11.24 -8.28 -1.21
C THR A 101 10.55 -8.45 -2.57
N THR A 102 11.34 -8.78 -3.59
CA THR A 102 10.86 -9.06 -4.94
C THR A 102 10.98 -10.54 -5.26
N TYR A 103 9.95 -11.08 -5.90
CA TYR A 103 9.87 -12.48 -6.32
C TYR A 103 9.56 -12.59 -7.81
N ASP A 104 10.19 -13.55 -8.48
CA ASP A 104 9.61 -14.16 -9.67
C ASP A 104 8.51 -15.13 -9.26
N VAL A 105 7.43 -15.19 -10.03
CA VAL A 105 6.30 -16.07 -9.76
C VAL A 105 6.01 -16.90 -11.00
N SER A 106 6.08 -18.22 -10.85
CA SER A 106 5.77 -19.12 -11.95
C SER A 106 4.26 -19.07 -12.33
N PRO A 107 3.88 -19.51 -13.55
CA PRO A 107 2.47 -19.63 -13.93
C PRO A 107 1.65 -20.54 -13.00
N GLU A 108 2.31 -21.48 -12.29
CA GLU A 108 1.70 -22.38 -11.31
C GLU A 108 1.52 -21.72 -9.94
N GLY A 109 2.10 -20.53 -9.74
CA GLY A 109 2.04 -19.77 -8.50
C GLY A 109 3.09 -20.17 -7.47
N ILE A 110 4.30 -20.52 -7.92
CA ILE A 110 5.45 -20.81 -7.05
C ILE A 110 6.36 -19.58 -6.97
N LEU A 111 6.71 -19.18 -5.77
CA LEU A 111 7.56 -18.04 -5.45
C LEU A 111 9.05 -18.38 -5.58
N SER A 112 9.80 -17.49 -6.21
CA SER A 112 11.26 -17.53 -6.23
C SER A 112 11.80 -16.15 -5.83
N LYS A 113 12.35 -16.03 -4.62
CA LYS A 113 12.91 -14.78 -4.12
C LYS A 113 14.08 -14.33 -4.99
N LEU A 114 14.06 -13.08 -5.45
CA LEU A 114 15.09 -12.48 -6.30
C LEU A 114 15.97 -11.52 -5.51
N TYR A 115 15.37 -10.44 -5.00
CA TYR A 115 16.06 -9.35 -4.34
C TYR A 115 15.35 -8.95 -3.04
N THR A 116 16.11 -8.39 -2.12
CA THR A 116 15.59 -7.74 -0.91
C THR A 116 16.26 -6.38 -0.76
N TYR A 117 15.44 -5.33 -0.75
CA TYR A 117 15.84 -3.98 -0.40
C TYR A 117 15.57 -3.75 1.10
N HIS A 118 16.51 -3.12 1.79
CA HIS A 118 16.35 -2.71 3.19
C HIS A 118 16.12 -1.20 3.27
N SER A 119 14.97 -0.79 3.80
CA SER A 119 14.67 0.60 4.12
C SER A 119 15.51 1.07 5.33
N GLN A 120 15.35 2.33 5.74
CA GLN A 120 16.01 2.79 6.95
C GLN A 120 15.58 1.94 8.15
N ALA A 121 16.54 1.59 9.01
CA ALA A 121 16.27 0.80 10.20
C ALA A 121 15.23 1.49 11.12
N GLY A 122 14.14 0.80 11.42
CA GLY A 122 13.01 1.33 12.19
C GLY A 122 11.99 2.12 11.35
N ALA A 123 12.12 2.13 10.03
CA ALA A 123 11.22 2.87 9.16
C ALA A 123 9.84 2.23 9.03
N GLY A 124 9.76 0.90 8.99
CA GLY A 124 8.52 0.15 8.83
C GLY A 124 7.97 0.23 7.41
N ALA A 125 8.60 -0.47 6.46
CA ALA A 125 8.17 -0.54 5.07
C ALA A 125 6.72 -1.04 4.96
N ARG A 126 5.81 -0.21 4.39
CA ARG A 126 4.38 -0.51 4.47
C ARG A 126 3.72 -0.77 3.13
N HIS A 127 3.74 0.18 2.21
CA HIS A 127 3.22 0.10 0.85
C HIS A 127 4.20 0.73 -0.13
N ILE A 128 4.19 0.27 -1.38
CA ILE A 128 5.01 0.80 -2.46
C ILE A 128 4.15 1.05 -3.69
N VAL A 129 4.40 2.16 -4.40
CA VAL A 129 3.77 2.47 -5.68
C VAL A 129 4.85 2.80 -6.71
N PHE A 130 4.58 2.50 -7.98
CA PHE A 130 5.54 2.68 -9.07
C PHE A 130 5.11 3.83 -9.97
N HIS A 131 6.08 4.65 -10.39
CA HIS A 131 5.82 5.70 -11.34
C HIS A 131 5.48 5.12 -12.73
N HIS A 132 4.50 5.72 -13.40
CA HIS A 132 3.97 5.18 -14.66
C HIS A 132 4.95 5.27 -15.86
N HIS A 133 5.90 6.22 -15.82
CA HIS A 133 6.79 6.54 -16.95
C HIS A 133 8.28 6.44 -16.60
N TYR A 134 8.63 6.46 -15.31
CA TYR A 134 10.01 6.40 -14.84
C TYR A 134 10.24 5.10 -14.08
N LYS A 135 11.48 4.63 -14.09
CA LYS A 135 11.90 3.52 -13.24
C LYS A 135 12.14 4.02 -11.80
N ILE A 136 11.07 4.49 -11.20
CA ILE A 136 11.02 5.04 -9.84
C ILE A 136 9.86 4.38 -9.07
N ALA A 137 10.12 4.06 -7.82
CA ALA A 137 9.12 3.60 -6.87
C ALA A 137 9.12 4.51 -5.63
N TYR A 138 7.96 4.60 -4.97
CA TYR A 138 7.76 5.37 -3.75
C TYR A 138 7.30 4.44 -2.64
N LEU A 139 8.17 4.21 -1.66
CA LEU A 139 7.92 3.37 -0.50
C LEU A 139 7.48 4.23 0.67
N ILE A 140 6.25 4.06 1.15
CA ILE A 140 5.80 4.70 2.38
C ILE A 140 6.21 3.85 3.59
N CYS A 141 6.81 4.53 4.58
CA CYS A 141 7.33 3.94 5.80
C CYS A 141 6.49 4.37 7.00
N GLU A 142 5.80 3.41 7.63
CA GLU A 142 4.78 3.70 8.66
C GLU A 142 5.37 4.29 9.92
N LEU A 143 6.48 3.73 10.44
CA LEU A 143 6.93 3.96 11.80
C LEU A 143 7.74 5.25 11.97
N ASN A 144 8.45 5.68 10.92
CA ASN A 144 9.21 6.93 10.94
C ASN A 144 8.56 8.08 10.16
N SER A 145 7.37 7.86 9.58
CA SER A 145 6.58 8.85 8.84
C SER A 145 7.33 9.48 7.67
N THR A 146 7.94 8.63 6.84
CA THR A 146 8.69 9.05 5.64
C THR A 146 8.22 8.35 4.39
N ILE A 147 8.63 8.89 3.24
CA ILE A 147 8.60 8.23 1.95
C ILE A 147 10.05 8.09 1.48
N GLU A 148 10.46 6.88 1.11
CA GLU A 148 11.70 6.63 0.39
C GLU A 148 11.43 6.60 -1.11
N VAL A 149 12.14 7.44 -1.86
CA VAL A 149 12.12 7.42 -3.33
C VAL A 149 13.22 6.47 -3.79
N LEU A 150 12.84 5.47 -4.57
CA LEU A 150 13.70 4.38 -4.98
C LEU A 150 13.85 4.35 -6.50
N ILE A 151 15.09 4.27 -6.98
CA ILE A 151 15.37 3.86 -8.36
C ILE A 151 15.06 2.37 -8.47
N TYR A 152 14.31 1.99 -9.50
CA TYR A 152 13.89 0.62 -9.77
C TYR A 152 14.51 0.16 -11.08
N ASP A 153 15.26 -0.95 -11.08
CA ASP A 153 15.99 -1.44 -12.25
C ASP A 153 15.11 -2.11 -13.34
N GLY A 154 13.87 -2.49 -12.98
CA GLY A 154 12.91 -3.19 -13.84
C GLY A 154 12.87 -4.71 -13.62
N VAL A 155 13.72 -5.25 -12.75
CA VAL A 155 13.73 -6.68 -12.38
C VAL A 155 13.62 -6.90 -10.87
N GLY A 156 13.45 -5.81 -10.09
CA GLY A 156 13.14 -5.88 -8.68
C GLY A 156 14.25 -5.46 -7.72
N GLU A 157 15.36 -4.95 -8.21
CA GLU A 157 16.38 -4.32 -7.39
C GLU A 157 16.07 -2.84 -7.20
N PHE A 158 16.27 -2.33 -5.98
CA PHE A 158 15.98 -0.94 -5.62
C PHE A 158 17.21 -0.25 -5.04
N GLU A 159 17.41 1.01 -5.43
CA GLU A 159 18.42 1.91 -4.85
C GLU A 159 17.75 3.18 -4.33
N ARG A 160 18.04 3.56 -3.08
CA ARG A 160 17.43 4.73 -2.46
C ARG A 160 18.04 6.03 -2.98
N MET A 161 17.19 6.89 -3.56
CA MET A 161 17.55 8.19 -4.08
C MET A 161 17.26 9.33 -3.09
N GLN A 162 16.13 9.27 -2.39
CA GLN A 162 15.66 10.33 -1.47
C GLN A 162 14.91 9.74 -0.29
N VAL A 163 14.91 10.46 0.83
CA VAL A 163 13.98 10.27 1.96
C VAL A 163 13.33 11.60 2.25
N ILE A 164 11.99 11.63 2.36
CA ILE A 164 11.24 12.85 2.64
C ILE A 164 10.17 12.59 3.70
N SER A 165 9.95 13.54 4.62
CA SER A 165 8.93 13.46 5.67
C SER A 165 7.52 13.62 5.11
N THR A 166 6.54 12.95 5.72
CA THR A 166 5.10 13.17 5.47
C THR A 166 4.48 14.19 6.45
N LEU A 167 5.28 14.69 7.38
CA LEU A 167 4.85 15.58 8.45
C LEU A 167 5.44 16.98 8.29
N PRO A 168 4.78 18.01 8.82
CA PRO A 168 5.34 19.35 8.85
C PRO A 168 6.57 19.41 9.76
N ASP A 169 7.46 20.34 9.46
CA ASP A 169 8.65 20.57 10.26
C ASP A 169 8.31 20.80 11.73
N GLY A 170 9.03 20.12 12.61
CA GLY A 170 8.91 20.27 14.05
C GLY A 170 7.71 19.57 14.69
N TYR A 171 6.91 18.81 13.96
CA TYR A 171 5.85 17.99 14.57
C TYR A 171 6.45 16.98 15.56
N LYS A 172 5.82 16.84 16.75
CA LYS A 172 6.31 15.99 17.85
C LYS A 172 5.26 14.98 18.35
N GLY A 173 4.05 15.03 17.78
CA GLY A 173 2.99 14.10 18.15
C GLY A 173 3.22 12.69 17.61
N PHE A 174 2.39 11.76 18.06
CA PHE A 174 2.32 10.43 17.45
C PHE A 174 1.87 10.53 15.99
N ASN A 175 2.49 9.75 15.14
CA ASN A 175 2.04 9.55 13.78
C ASN A 175 2.45 8.18 13.25
N ALA A 176 1.61 7.63 12.39
CA ALA A 176 1.89 6.41 11.62
C ALA A 176 1.33 6.63 10.21
N THR A 177 2.18 6.63 9.20
CA THR A 177 1.69 6.75 7.81
C THR A 177 0.86 5.54 7.41
N ALA A 178 0.00 5.68 6.40
CA ALA A 178 -0.83 4.56 5.97
C ALA A 178 -0.83 4.38 4.45
N ALA A 179 -1.75 5.01 3.73
CA ALA A 179 -1.89 4.86 2.30
C ALA A 179 -0.96 5.79 1.51
N ILE A 180 -0.60 5.36 0.31
CA ILE A 180 0.13 6.14 -0.69
C ILE A 180 -0.51 5.92 -2.04
N ARG A 181 -0.74 6.99 -2.81
CA ARG A 181 -1.32 6.92 -4.16
C ARG A 181 -0.63 7.90 -5.08
N LEU A 182 -0.43 7.46 -6.32
CA LEU A 182 0.10 8.26 -7.41
C LEU A 182 -1.05 8.77 -8.28
N SER A 183 -1.02 10.04 -8.71
CA SER A 183 -1.94 10.52 -9.71
C SER A 183 -1.71 9.84 -11.06
N LYS A 184 -2.75 9.65 -11.86
CA LYS A 184 -2.68 8.93 -13.15
C LYS A 184 -1.76 9.60 -14.17
N ASP A 185 -1.58 10.91 -14.06
CA ASP A 185 -0.65 11.70 -14.89
C ASP A 185 0.82 11.57 -14.44
N GLY A 186 1.08 10.97 -13.27
CA GLY A 186 2.41 10.81 -12.70
C GLY A 186 3.01 12.09 -12.12
N ASN A 187 2.26 13.18 -11.97
CA ASN A 187 2.80 14.46 -11.53
C ASN A 187 2.73 14.68 -10.02
N TYR A 188 1.85 13.94 -9.33
CA TYR A 188 1.58 14.15 -7.90
C TYR A 188 1.50 12.84 -7.12
N LEU A 189 2.00 12.88 -5.88
CA LEU A 189 1.92 11.77 -4.93
C LEU A 189 1.18 12.23 -3.67
N TYR A 190 0.35 11.35 -3.13
CA TYR A 190 -0.46 11.59 -1.93
C TYR A 190 -0.15 10.54 -0.88
N ALA A 191 -0.07 10.95 0.39
CA ALA A 191 0.21 10.06 1.51
C ALA A 191 -0.64 10.42 2.74
N SER A 192 -1.23 9.43 3.42
CA SER A 192 -2.03 9.67 4.63
C SER A 192 -1.24 9.48 5.91
N ASN A 193 -1.55 10.30 6.92
CA ASN A 193 -0.95 10.35 8.25
C ASN A 193 -2.01 10.06 9.32
N ARG A 194 -1.88 8.98 10.06
CA ARG A 194 -2.74 8.62 11.21
C ARG A 194 -2.11 9.13 12.51
N GLY A 195 -2.81 10.00 13.21
CA GLY A 195 -2.33 10.71 14.41
C GLY A 195 -2.16 12.19 14.14
N HIS A 196 -1.43 12.60 13.09
CA HIS A 196 -1.50 13.98 12.57
C HIS A 196 -2.83 14.22 11.81
N ASP A 197 -3.46 13.16 11.37
CA ASP A 197 -4.76 13.13 10.68
C ASP A 197 -4.81 14.08 9.48
N SER A 198 -3.91 13.81 8.52
CA SER A 198 -3.72 14.64 7.33
C SER A 198 -3.40 13.82 6.08
N ILE A 199 -3.50 14.51 4.93
CA ILE A 199 -2.97 14.05 3.65
C ILE A 199 -1.80 14.97 3.26
N ALA A 200 -0.61 14.38 3.09
CA ALA A 200 0.54 15.05 2.52
C ALA A 200 0.51 14.91 0.99
N VAL A 201 0.74 16.01 0.29
CA VAL A 201 0.73 16.12 -1.18
C VAL A 201 2.11 16.52 -1.65
N TYR A 202 2.63 15.82 -2.65
CA TYR A 202 3.94 16.08 -3.23
C TYR A 202 3.83 16.31 -4.72
N THR A 203 4.66 17.23 -5.23
CA THR A 203 4.99 17.32 -6.64
C THR A 203 6.10 16.34 -6.96
N ILE A 204 5.98 15.62 -8.07
CA ILE A 204 7.02 14.75 -8.60
C ILE A 204 7.85 15.54 -9.59
N LEU A 205 9.15 15.65 -9.35
CA LEU A 205 10.08 16.38 -10.21
C LEU A 205 10.51 15.53 -11.41
N ALA A 206 11.17 16.15 -12.38
CA ALA A 206 11.57 15.51 -13.64
C ALA A 206 12.53 14.32 -13.46
N ASP A 207 13.26 14.26 -12.35
CA ASP A 207 14.13 13.13 -11.99
C ASP A 207 13.42 12.07 -11.16
N GLY A 208 12.12 12.25 -10.84
CA GLY A 208 11.31 11.38 -10.01
C GLY A 208 11.41 11.69 -8.51
N SER A 209 12.23 12.65 -8.07
CA SER A 209 12.26 13.08 -6.68
C SER A 209 10.98 13.81 -6.27
N LEU A 210 10.74 13.92 -4.97
CA LEU A 210 9.56 14.52 -4.38
C LEU A 210 9.87 15.89 -3.78
N GLU A 211 8.97 16.83 -4.00
CA GLU A 211 8.92 18.11 -3.29
C GLU A 211 7.57 18.26 -2.57
N LEU A 212 7.59 18.55 -1.26
CA LEU A 212 6.37 18.72 -0.49
C LEU A 212 5.61 19.96 -0.98
N LEU A 213 4.37 19.75 -1.44
CA LEU A 213 3.50 20.82 -1.93
C LEU A 213 2.61 21.39 -0.84
N GLU A 214 1.96 20.52 -0.07
CA GLU A 214 1.11 20.90 1.06
C GLU A 214 0.82 19.70 1.97
N ILE A 215 0.36 20.00 3.19
CA ILE A 215 -0.23 19.01 4.10
C ILE A 215 -1.60 19.55 4.52
N VAL A 216 -2.68 18.85 4.18
CA VAL A 216 -4.05 19.26 4.49
C VAL A 216 -4.66 18.38 5.57
N PRO A 217 -5.48 18.91 6.50
CA PRO A 217 -6.23 18.10 7.45
C PRO A 217 -7.12 17.09 6.71
N SER A 218 -7.20 15.86 7.20
CA SER A 218 -8.06 14.83 6.60
C SER A 218 -9.54 14.95 7.01
N HIS A 219 -9.84 15.80 8.00
CA HIS A 219 -11.18 16.04 8.56
C HIS A 219 -11.86 14.80 9.16
N GLY A 220 -11.06 13.89 9.68
CA GLY A 220 -11.44 12.72 10.44
C GLY A 220 -10.24 12.16 11.17
N LYS A 221 -10.45 11.11 11.98
CA LYS A 221 -9.39 10.46 12.76
C LYS A 221 -8.96 9.18 12.12
N THR A 222 -7.64 8.96 12.10
CA THR A 222 -7.02 7.76 11.54
C THR A 222 -7.40 7.54 10.07
N PRO A 223 -6.98 8.44 9.13
CA PRO A 223 -7.18 8.27 7.70
C PRO A 223 -6.36 7.06 7.20
N ARG A 224 -6.94 5.86 7.36
CA ARG A 224 -6.23 4.61 7.11
C ARG A 224 -6.03 4.32 5.63
N ASP A 225 -7.01 4.70 4.81
CA ASP A 225 -6.92 4.58 3.36
C ASP A 225 -7.61 5.76 2.66
N PHE A 226 -7.20 6.00 1.44
CA PHE A 226 -7.84 6.92 0.51
C PHE A 226 -7.57 6.46 -0.91
N ASP A 227 -8.40 6.90 -1.85
CA ASP A 227 -8.13 6.67 -3.26
C ASP A 227 -8.60 7.84 -4.11
N LEU A 228 -8.02 7.95 -5.31
CA LEU A 228 -8.41 8.91 -6.33
C LEU A 228 -9.53 8.31 -7.19
N THR A 229 -10.56 9.11 -7.48
CA THR A 229 -11.62 8.67 -8.41
C THR A 229 -11.04 8.35 -9.80
N PRO A 230 -11.66 7.45 -10.58
CA PRO A 230 -11.15 7.07 -11.91
C PRO A 230 -10.93 8.25 -12.87
N ASP A 231 -11.73 9.31 -12.75
CA ASP A 231 -11.59 10.56 -13.49
C ASP A 231 -10.54 11.53 -12.91
N GLN A 232 -9.94 11.16 -11.76
CA GLN A 232 -8.92 11.96 -11.05
C GLN A 232 -9.41 13.31 -10.53
N GLU A 233 -10.72 13.54 -10.51
CA GLU A 233 -11.30 14.81 -10.04
C GLU A 233 -11.39 14.90 -8.52
N PHE A 234 -11.50 13.75 -7.83
CA PHE A 234 -11.66 13.71 -6.38
C PHE A 234 -10.67 12.75 -5.73
N LEU A 235 -10.32 13.06 -4.48
CA LEU A 235 -9.69 12.13 -3.54
C LEU A 235 -10.70 11.89 -2.41
N ILE A 236 -10.95 10.61 -2.10
CA ILE A 236 -11.85 10.23 -1.00
C ILE A 236 -11.01 9.54 0.08
N ALA A 237 -10.95 10.15 1.26
CA ALA A 237 -10.27 9.59 2.43
C ALA A 237 -11.28 8.97 3.39
N VAL A 238 -10.98 7.76 3.90
CA VAL A 238 -11.80 7.04 4.86
C VAL A 238 -11.10 6.94 6.21
N HIS A 239 -11.86 7.18 7.29
CA HIS A 239 -11.34 7.31 8.64
C HIS A 239 -11.85 6.19 9.54
N GLN A 240 -10.89 5.42 10.09
CA GLN A 240 -11.19 4.26 10.92
C GLN A 240 -11.83 4.64 12.25
N ASP A 241 -11.34 5.71 12.92
CA ASP A 241 -11.70 6.03 14.32
C ASP A 241 -12.73 7.15 14.46
N SER A 242 -13.19 7.74 13.36
CA SER A 242 -14.25 8.76 13.37
C SER A 242 -15.45 8.43 12.49
N ASP A 243 -15.50 7.22 11.92
CA ASP A 243 -16.65 6.70 11.18
C ASP A 243 -17.13 7.58 10.02
N ASN A 244 -16.22 8.33 9.40
CA ASN A 244 -16.58 9.22 8.30
C ASN A 244 -15.66 9.06 7.09
N ALA A 245 -16.12 9.57 5.95
CA ALA A 245 -15.30 9.79 4.78
C ALA A 245 -15.27 11.28 4.43
N THR A 246 -14.12 11.74 3.96
CA THR A 246 -13.91 13.10 3.45
C THR A 246 -13.69 13.06 1.95
N VAL A 247 -14.40 13.91 1.23
CA VAL A 247 -14.25 14.12 -0.21
C VAL A 247 -13.48 15.41 -0.43
N PHE A 248 -12.36 15.32 -1.12
CA PHE A 248 -11.59 16.46 -1.58
C PHE A 248 -11.75 16.62 -3.09
N LYS A 249 -11.99 17.85 -3.53
CA LYS A 249 -11.81 18.22 -4.95
C LYS A 249 -10.31 18.34 -5.21
N ARG A 250 -9.80 17.57 -6.16
CA ARG A 250 -8.41 17.66 -6.62
C ARG A 250 -8.32 18.69 -7.76
N ASN A 251 -7.34 19.56 -7.71
CA ASN A 251 -6.96 20.39 -8.84
C ASN A 251 -5.97 19.61 -9.72
N PRO A 252 -6.30 19.28 -10.97
CA PRO A 252 -5.43 18.45 -11.82
C PRO A 252 -4.12 19.15 -12.23
N GLU A 253 -4.13 20.49 -12.31
CA GLU A 253 -2.94 21.25 -12.72
C GLU A 253 -1.94 21.49 -11.59
N SER A 254 -2.42 21.59 -10.35
CA SER A 254 -1.56 21.89 -9.19
C SER A 254 -1.45 20.75 -8.18
N GLY A 255 -2.21 19.66 -8.34
CA GLY A 255 -2.27 18.54 -7.40
C GLY A 255 -2.97 18.84 -6.08
N ARG A 256 -3.27 20.11 -5.79
CA ARG A 256 -3.81 20.57 -4.50
C ARG A 256 -5.19 20.03 -4.23
N LEU A 257 -5.48 19.86 -2.94
CA LEU A 257 -6.74 19.34 -2.42
C LEU A 257 -7.55 20.48 -1.77
N ALA A 258 -8.84 20.53 -2.09
CA ALA A 258 -9.79 21.40 -1.40
C ALA A 258 -10.91 20.52 -0.84
N GLU A 259 -11.18 20.63 0.47
CA GLU A 259 -12.29 19.92 1.09
C GLU A 259 -13.62 20.31 0.42
N LEU A 260 -14.41 19.30 0.09
CA LEU A 260 -15.75 19.46 -0.45
C LEU A 260 -16.83 19.05 0.54
N SER A 261 -16.62 17.92 1.24
CA SER A 261 -17.52 17.40 2.27
C SER A 261 -16.79 16.39 3.15
N ASN A 262 -17.19 16.29 4.44
CA ASN A 262 -16.60 15.38 5.42
C ASN A 262 -17.63 14.67 6.30
N ASP A 263 -18.91 14.69 5.93
CA ASP A 263 -20.06 14.23 6.73
C ASP A 263 -20.63 12.87 6.30
N PHE A 264 -20.01 12.20 5.34
CA PHE A 264 -20.41 10.85 4.94
C PHE A 264 -20.08 9.84 6.03
N ARG A 265 -21.12 9.20 6.59
CA ARG A 265 -20.90 8.17 7.60
C ARG A 265 -20.48 6.86 6.95
N VAL A 266 -19.28 6.39 7.30
CA VAL A 266 -18.70 5.11 6.86
C VAL A 266 -18.02 4.46 8.08
N PRO A 267 -18.72 3.58 8.83
CA PRO A 267 -18.21 3.03 10.07
C PRO A 267 -16.93 2.21 9.87
N GLU A 268 -15.91 2.48 10.70
CA GLU A 268 -14.65 1.73 10.83
C GLU A 268 -13.98 1.40 9.47
N ALA A 269 -14.06 2.32 8.50
CA ALA A 269 -13.54 2.09 7.17
C ALA A 269 -12.01 2.02 7.15
N VAL A 270 -11.47 0.95 6.60
CA VAL A 270 -10.02 0.66 6.55
C VAL A 270 -9.48 0.50 5.14
N CYS A 271 -10.35 0.48 4.14
CA CYS A 271 -9.98 0.35 2.73
C CYS A 271 -11.04 1.01 1.84
N ILE A 272 -10.59 1.64 0.77
CA ILE A 272 -11.44 2.16 -0.32
C ILE A 272 -10.80 1.81 -1.66
N THR A 273 -11.63 1.42 -2.63
CA THR A 273 -11.18 1.15 -4.00
C THR A 273 -12.31 1.47 -4.97
N PHE A 274 -11.96 1.86 -6.18
CA PHE A 274 -12.89 2.10 -7.27
C PHE A 274 -12.86 0.97 -8.28
N ASN A 275 -14.01 0.63 -8.82
CA ASN A 275 -14.12 -0.30 -9.94
C ASN A 275 -13.76 0.47 -11.22
N ASN A 276 -12.67 0.09 -11.88
CA ASN A 276 -12.18 0.70 -13.13
C ASN A 276 -12.86 0.08 -14.36
#